data_ace0b3e77aebacc7ebc0774d704152ab
#
_entry.id   ace0b3e77aebacc7ebc0774d704152ab
#
_cell.length_a   1.000
_cell.length_b   1.000
_cell.length_c   1.000
_cell.angle_alpha   90.00
_cell.angle_beta   90.00
_cell.angle_gamma   90.00
#
_symmetry.space_group_name_H-M   'P 1'
#
loop_
_entity.id
_entity.type
_entity.pdbx_description
1 polymer ?
#
loop_
_entity_poly.entity_id
_entity_poly.type
_entity_poly.pdbx_seq_one_letter_code
_entity_poly.pdbx_strand_id
1 'polypeptide(L)'
;MGKEKIILTGDRPTGRLHIGHYVGSLKRRVELQNSGLYDKTFIFIADAQALTDNIENPEKVRQNVIEVALDYMAVGLDPMKSTIFIQSQIPELCELTFYYMDLVTVSRLQRNPTVKTEIQMRNFETSIPVGFFTYPISQAADITAFKATTVPVGEDQEPMIEQTREIVRRINHIYGDTLVEPEILLPDNAACLRLPGTDGKAKMSKSLGNCIYLSDTADEVEKKVKSMYTDPTHLKVSDPGKLEGNTVFTYLDAFCKPEHFGRYLPDYPNLDELKAHYTRGGLGDMKVKKFLAAIMQEELTPIRERRKEFEKDIPAIYDMLRKGCETARATATATLDEVRKAMKINYFDDVELIAEQAKRFGQE
;
A
#
# COMPACT_ATOMS: atom_id res chain seq x y z
N MET A 1 5.67 -28.48 -12.93
CA MET A 1 6.25 -27.20 -12.54
C MET A 1 5.30 -26.54 -11.55
N GLY A 2 5.79 -26.06 -10.39
CA GLY A 2 4.94 -25.30 -9.44
C GLY A 2 4.44 -24.03 -10.11
N LYS A 3 3.26 -23.54 -9.68
CA LYS A 3 2.76 -22.23 -10.14
C LYS A 3 3.77 -21.14 -9.73
N GLU A 4 4.05 -20.20 -10.63
CA GLU A 4 4.88 -19.03 -10.37
C GLU A 4 4.33 -18.24 -9.18
N LYS A 5 5.16 -17.87 -8.23
CA LYS A 5 4.77 -17.10 -7.04
C LYS A 5 4.97 -15.61 -7.30
N ILE A 6 3.90 -14.87 -7.37
CA ILE A 6 3.88 -13.47 -7.76
C ILE A 6 3.28 -12.61 -6.66
N ILE A 7 4.01 -11.57 -6.24
CA ILE A 7 3.48 -10.52 -5.35
C ILE A 7 2.99 -9.34 -6.20
N LEU A 8 1.84 -8.81 -5.81
CA LEU A 8 1.38 -7.49 -6.24
C LEU A 8 1.05 -6.62 -5.03
N THR A 9 1.53 -5.39 -5.03
CA THR A 9 1.22 -4.39 -4.01
C THR A 9 1.38 -2.99 -4.58
N GLY A 10 0.83 -1.96 -3.93
CA GLY A 10 0.97 -0.59 -4.38
C GLY A 10 0.39 0.42 -3.38
N ASP A 11 0.62 1.71 -3.66
CA ASP A 11 0.06 2.82 -2.90
C ASP A 11 -0.51 3.89 -3.83
N ARG A 12 -1.56 4.57 -3.35
CA ARG A 12 -2.15 5.71 -4.05
C ARG A 12 -1.28 6.96 -3.84
N PRO A 13 -0.89 7.67 -4.91
CA PRO A 13 -0.07 8.88 -4.82
C PRO A 13 -0.90 10.10 -4.38
N THR A 14 -1.46 10.05 -3.18
CA THR A 14 -2.28 11.13 -2.59
C THR A 14 -1.47 12.07 -1.69
N GLY A 15 -0.16 11.90 -1.65
CA GLY A 15 0.81 12.67 -0.87
C GLY A 15 2.04 11.82 -0.54
N ARG A 16 3.08 12.44 0.04
CA ARG A 16 4.30 11.76 0.52
C ARG A 16 3.96 10.59 1.45
N LEU A 17 4.79 9.56 1.48
CA LEU A 17 4.61 8.44 2.39
C LEU A 17 5.12 8.81 3.80
N HIS A 18 4.48 8.25 4.82
CA HIS A 18 4.81 8.49 6.22
C HIS A 18 5.19 7.18 6.92
N ILE A 19 5.72 7.29 8.13
CA ILE A 19 6.20 6.12 8.90
C ILE A 19 5.12 5.06 9.14
N GLY A 20 3.84 5.43 9.12
CA GLY A 20 2.74 4.46 9.17
C GLY A 20 2.70 3.55 7.93
N HIS A 21 2.98 4.08 6.72
CA HIS A 21 3.16 3.25 5.52
C HIS A 21 4.43 2.39 5.61
N TYR A 22 5.52 2.98 6.17
CA TYR A 22 6.78 2.29 6.32
C TYR A 22 6.63 1.02 7.17
N VAL A 23 6.11 1.18 8.38
CA VAL A 23 5.95 0.05 9.32
C VAL A 23 4.85 -0.90 8.88
N GLY A 24 3.72 -0.34 8.41
CA GLY A 24 2.55 -1.15 8.04
C GLY A 24 2.71 -1.93 6.73
N SER A 25 3.63 -1.54 5.86
CA SER A 25 3.70 -2.10 4.52
C SER A 25 5.09 -2.11 3.88
N LEU A 26 5.77 -0.95 3.77
CA LEU A 26 6.97 -0.82 2.94
C LEU A 26 8.13 -1.69 3.44
N LYS A 27 8.34 -1.74 4.75
CA LYS A 27 9.38 -2.57 5.36
C LYS A 27 9.18 -4.04 4.99
N ARG A 28 7.96 -4.53 5.09
CA ARG A 28 7.62 -5.91 4.71
C ARG A 28 7.81 -6.16 3.21
N ARG A 29 7.51 -5.19 2.35
CA ARG A 29 7.76 -5.30 0.91
C ARG A 29 9.24 -5.49 0.59
N VAL A 30 10.12 -4.73 1.26
CA VAL A 30 11.58 -4.88 1.11
C VAL A 30 12.05 -6.27 1.59
N GLU A 31 11.51 -6.75 2.71
CA GLU A 31 11.80 -8.10 3.21
C GLU A 31 11.36 -9.17 2.21
N LEU A 32 10.14 -9.09 1.69
CA LEU A 32 9.59 -10.02 0.71
C LEU A 32 10.40 -10.00 -0.60
N GLN A 33 10.74 -8.81 -1.12
CA GLN A 33 11.61 -8.65 -2.27
C GLN A 33 12.95 -9.39 -2.11
N ASN A 34 13.53 -9.35 -0.91
CA ASN A 34 14.84 -9.94 -0.63
C ASN A 34 14.78 -11.38 -0.12
N SER A 35 13.58 -11.93 0.11
CA SER A 35 13.41 -13.27 0.69
C SER A 35 13.77 -14.41 -0.25
N GLY A 36 13.75 -14.18 -1.56
CA GLY A 36 13.91 -15.23 -2.58
C GLY A 36 12.74 -16.23 -2.66
N LEU A 37 11.62 -15.94 -1.98
CA LEU A 37 10.43 -16.82 -1.94
C LEU A 37 9.48 -16.61 -3.12
N TYR A 38 9.65 -15.52 -3.87
CA TYR A 38 8.77 -15.10 -4.95
C TYR A 38 9.56 -14.94 -6.25
N ASP A 39 8.96 -15.38 -7.34
CA ASP A 39 9.56 -15.34 -8.66
C ASP A 39 9.47 -13.93 -9.27
N LYS A 40 8.39 -13.20 -8.97
CA LYS A 40 8.16 -11.83 -9.43
C LYS A 40 7.52 -10.98 -8.34
N THR A 41 7.91 -9.71 -8.31
CA THR A 41 7.30 -8.70 -7.43
C THR A 41 6.92 -7.49 -8.27
N PHE A 42 5.61 -7.18 -8.30
CA PHE A 42 5.04 -6.02 -8.95
C PHE A 42 4.62 -5.00 -7.90
N ILE A 43 5.11 -3.77 -8.04
CA ILE A 43 4.81 -2.67 -7.11
C ILE A 43 4.33 -1.48 -7.93
N PHE A 44 3.08 -1.09 -7.75
CA PHE A 44 2.51 -0.02 -8.56
C PHE A 44 2.19 1.24 -7.78
N ILE A 45 2.26 2.36 -8.48
CA ILE A 45 1.78 3.65 -8.02
C ILE A 45 0.38 3.79 -8.59
N ALA A 46 -0.63 3.69 -7.72
CA ALA A 46 -2.04 3.60 -8.09
C ALA A 46 -2.65 4.99 -8.36
N ASP A 47 -2.18 5.66 -9.41
CA ASP A 47 -2.59 7.01 -9.78
C ASP A 47 -4.02 7.06 -10.33
N ALA A 48 -4.44 6.12 -11.17
CA ALA A 48 -5.81 6.03 -11.65
C ALA A 48 -6.79 5.76 -10.50
N GLN A 49 -6.41 4.87 -9.55
CA GLN A 49 -7.20 4.62 -8.34
C GLN A 49 -7.28 5.88 -7.45
N ALA A 50 -6.21 6.68 -7.38
CA ALA A 50 -6.21 7.93 -6.62
C ALA A 50 -7.17 8.97 -7.19
N LEU A 51 -7.44 8.95 -8.49
CA LEU A 51 -8.39 9.87 -9.12
C LEU A 51 -9.85 9.62 -8.73
N THR A 52 -10.21 8.43 -8.23
CA THR A 52 -11.58 8.12 -7.82
C THR A 52 -12.13 9.08 -6.76
N ASP A 53 -11.24 9.70 -5.98
CA ASP A 53 -11.58 10.68 -4.94
C ASP A 53 -10.73 11.97 -5.02
N ASN A 54 -9.97 12.17 -6.10
CA ASN A 54 -9.17 13.37 -6.38
C ASN A 54 -9.36 13.88 -7.82
N ILE A 55 -10.48 13.58 -8.46
CA ILE A 55 -10.71 13.92 -9.86
C ILE A 55 -10.68 15.44 -10.12
N GLU A 56 -11.08 16.23 -9.15
CA GLU A 56 -11.06 17.71 -9.24
C GLU A 56 -9.66 18.30 -9.03
N ASN A 57 -8.70 17.49 -8.56
CA ASN A 57 -7.33 17.94 -8.33
C ASN A 57 -6.31 16.92 -8.87
N PRO A 58 -6.26 16.70 -10.21
CA PRO A 58 -5.36 15.73 -10.82
C PRO A 58 -3.88 16.11 -10.65
N GLU A 59 -3.57 17.41 -10.54
CA GLU A 59 -2.20 17.87 -10.33
C GLU A 59 -1.62 17.38 -9.00
N LYS A 60 -2.44 17.28 -7.96
CA LYS A 60 -2.02 16.67 -6.69
C LYS A 60 -1.57 15.22 -6.88
N VAL A 61 -2.32 14.43 -7.66
CA VAL A 61 -1.96 13.04 -7.95
C VAL A 61 -0.67 13.00 -8.78
N ARG A 62 -0.61 13.79 -9.84
CA ARG A 62 0.55 13.89 -10.74
C ARG A 62 1.85 14.21 -9.99
N GLN A 63 1.84 15.21 -9.13
CA GLN A 63 3.03 15.59 -8.36
C GLN A 63 3.44 14.53 -7.33
N ASN A 64 2.50 13.77 -6.81
CA ASN A 64 2.80 12.75 -5.82
C ASN A 64 3.23 11.40 -6.41
N VAL A 65 3.15 11.19 -7.72
CA VAL A 65 3.70 9.98 -8.36
C VAL A 65 5.21 9.90 -8.12
N ILE A 66 5.94 10.99 -8.37
CA ILE A 66 7.39 11.01 -8.17
C ILE A 66 7.76 10.96 -6.68
N GLU A 67 6.98 11.59 -5.81
CA GLU A 67 7.19 11.53 -4.36
C GLU A 67 7.12 10.09 -3.84
N VAL A 68 6.13 9.31 -4.28
CA VAL A 68 5.98 7.90 -3.92
C VAL A 68 7.09 7.05 -4.51
N ALA A 69 7.50 7.29 -5.77
CA ALA A 69 8.61 6.58 -6.39
C ALA A 69 9.93 6.77 -5.62
N LEU A 70 10.22 8.02 -5.24
CA LEU A 70 11.39 8.36 -4.44
C LEU A 70 11.36 7.68 -3.06
N ASP A 71 10.19 7.67 -2.41
CA ASP A 71 10.02 6.99 -1.13
C ASP A 71 10.20 5.47 -1.24
N TYR A 72 9.70 4.85 -2.32
CA TYR A 72 9.92 3.43 -2.60
C TYR A 72 11.41 3.08 -2.73
N MET A 73 12.13 3.85 -3.53
CA MET A 73 13.58 3.65 -3.71
C MET A 73 14.34 3.92 -2.40
N ALA A 74 13.93 4.94 -1.67
CA ALA A 74 14.57 5.34 -0.41
C ALA A 74 14.46 4.28 0.69
N VAL A 75 13.33 3.59 0.80
CA VAL A 75 13.16 2.50 1.77
C VAL A 75 13.89 1.22 1.37
N GLY A 76 14.37 1.10 0.13
CA GLY A 76 15.18 -0.02 -0.34
C GLY A 76 14.48 -0.97 -1.31
N LEU A 77 13.36 -0.54 -1.91
CA LEU A 77 12.81 -1.27 -3.06
C LEU A 77 13.75 -1.09 -4.25
N ASP A 78 14.14 -2.21 -4.84
CA ASP A 78 15.16 -2.31 -5.89
C ASP A 78 14.50 -2.60 -7.24
N PRO A 79 14.59 -1.71 -8.25
CA PRO A 79 13.99 -1.92 -9.55
C PRO A 79 14.63 -3.07 -10.35
N MET A 80 15.77 -3.57 -9.91
CA MET A 80 16.38 -4.78 -10.49
C MET A 80 15.74 -6.08 -9.98
N LYS A 81 15.00 -6.00 -8.85
CA LYS A 81 14.35 -7.15 -8.22
C LYS A 81 12.83 -7.06 -8.28
N SER A 82 12.30 -5.84 -8.34
CA SER A 82 10.86 -5.56 -8.34
C SER A 82 10.49 -4.67 -9.52
N THR A 83 9.42 -5.00 -10.21
CA THR A 83 8.88 -4.15 -11.27
C THR A 83 8.07 -3.02 -10.65
N ILE A 84 8.60 -1.79 -10.66
CA ILE A 84 7.93 -0.60 -10.15
C ILE A 84 7.31 0.17 -11.33
N PHE A 85 5.98 0.41 -11.30
CA PHE A 85 5.27 0.99 -12.44
C PHE A 85 4.11 1.90 -12.01
N ILE A 86 3.57 2.65 -12.98
CA ILE A 86 2.43 3.56 -12.80
C ILE A 86 1.18 2.88 -13.37
N GLN A 87 0.12 2.80 -12.58
CA GLN A 87 -1.13 2.09 -12.91
C GLN A 87 -1.76 2.58 -14.22
N SER A 88 -1.88 3.89 -14.41
CA SER A 88 -2.51 4.48 -15.60
C SER A 88 -1.78 4.19 -16.92
N GLN A 89 -0.54 3.70 -16.85
CA GLN A 89 0.24 3.33 -18.03
C GLN A 89 -0.06 1.89 -18.52
N ILE A 90 -0.99 1.20 -17.85
CA ILE A 90 -1.42 -0.17 -18.16
C ILE A 90 -2.91 -0.16 -18.55
N PRO A 91 -3.25 0.23 -19.78
CA PRO A 91 -4.64 0.36 -20.22
C PRO A 91 -5.42 -0.98 -20.18
N GLU A 92 -4.74 -2.10 -20.24
CA GLU A 92 -5.28 -3.45 -20.13
C GLU A 92 -6.13 -3.64 -18.84
N LEU A 93 -5.77 -2.92 -17.76
CA LEU A 93 -6.52 -2.93 -16.50
C LEU A 93 -7.93 -2.36 -16.65
N CYS A 94 -8.12 -1.36 -17.50
CA CYS A 94 -9.42 -0.77 -17.76
C CYS A 94 -10.33 -1.75 -18.50
N GLU A 95 -9.80 -2.50 -19.48
CA GLU A 95 -10.55 -3.49 -20.22
C GLU A 95 -10.96 -4.68 -19.34
N LEU A 96 -10.03 -5.21 -18.52
CA LEU A 96 -10.36 -6.24 -17.54
C LEU A 96 -11.42 -5.76 -16.55
N THR A 97 -11.31 -4.53 -16.08
CA THR A 97 -12.31 -3.92 -15.17
C THR A 97 -13.69 -3.94 -15.82
N PHE A 98 -13.79 -3.57 -17.11
CA PHE A 98 -15.06 -3.59 -17.84
C PHE A 98 -15.67 -5.00 -17.89
N TYR A 99 -14.89 -6.01 -18.23
CA TYR A 99 -15.38 -7.40 -18.25
C TYR A 99 -15.81 -7.89 -16.87
N TYR A 100 -15.12 -7.47 -15.82
CA TYR A 100 -15.47 -7.85 -14.44
C TYR A 100 -16.74 -7.14 -13.95
N MET A 101 -17.06 -5.94 -14.46
CA MET A 101 -18.32 -5.26 -14.15
C MET A 101 -19.54 -6.09 -14.58
N ASP A 102 -19.44 -6.89 -15.64
CA ASP A 102 -20.52 -7.77 -16.09
C ASP A 102 -20.77 -8.96 -15.13
N LEU A 103 -19.84 -9.23 -14.23
CA LEU A 103 -19.90 -10.34 -13.29
C LEU A 103 -20.30 -9.93 -11.87
N VAL A 104 -20.24 -8.64 -11.54
CA VAL A 104 -20.48 -8.13 -10.19
C VAL A 104 -21.76 -7.31 -10.15
N THR A 105 -22.68 -7.66 -9.25
CA THR A 105 -23.93 -6.90 -9.09
C THR A 105 -23.76 -5.67 -8.22
N VAL A 106 -24.58 -4.63 -8.45
CA VAL A 106 -24.66 -3.44 -7.60
C VAL A 106 -24.87 -3.82 -6.14
N SER A 107 -25.80 -4.76 -5.87
CA SER A 107 -26.06 -5.26 -4.52
C SER A 107 -24.85 -5.90 -3.84
N ARG A 108 -23.96 -6.53 -4.64
CA ARG A 108 -22.71 -7.12 -4.07
C ARG A 108 -21.75 -6.03 -3.64
N LEU A 109 -21.58 -4.98 -4.46
CA LEU A 109 -20.75 -3.82 -4.11
C LEU A 109 -21.27 -3.09 -2.88
N GLN A 110 -22.58 -2.85 -2.80
CA GLN A 110 -23.23 -2.21 -1.63
C GLN A 110 -23.04 -2.98 -0.32
N ARG A 111 -22.89 -4.30 -0.39
CA ARG A 111 -22.65 -5.15 0.78
C ARG A 111 -21.18 -5.29 1.15
N ASN A 112 -20.24 -4.78 0.34
CA ASN A 112 -18.83 -4.81 0.69
C ASN A 112 -18.59 -3.90 1.92
N PRO A 113 -18.07 -4.43 3.05
CA PRO A 113 -17.95 -3.66 4.29
C PRO A 113 -17.04 -2.43 4.16
N THR A 114 -15.94 -2.55 3.41
CA THR A 114 -14.98 -1.47 3.19
C THR A 114 -15.61 -0.34 2.38
N VAL A 115 -16.28 -0.66 1.27
CA VAL A 115 -17.01 0.33 0.45
C VAL A 115 -18.06 1.05 1.28
N LYS A 116 -18.85 0.29 2.06
CA LYS A 116 -19.90 0.86 2.93
C LYS A 116 -19.33 1.87 3.95
N THR A 117 -18.24 1.50 4.61
CA THR A 117 -17.57 2.35 5.58
C THR A 117 -17.01 3.61 4.93
N GLU A 118 -16.36 3.49 3.78
CA GLU A 118 -15.79 4.62 3.06
C GLU A 118 -16.83 5.58 2.51
N ILE A 119 -17.99 5.09 2.02
CA ILE A 119 -19.12 5.94 1.61
C ILE A 119 -19.60 6.79 2.80
N GLN A 120 -19.74 6.19 3.98
CA GLN A 120 -20.14 6.91 5.19
C GLN A 120 -19.10 7.96 5.61
N MET A 121 -17.82 7.60 5.61
CA MET A 121 -16.73 8.53 6.00
C MET A 121 -16.60 9.74 5.08
N ARG A 122 -16.99 9.59 3.80
CA ARG A 122 -16.89 10.65 2.79
C ARG A 122 -18.15 11.50 2.64
N ASN A 123 -19.21 11.18 3.38
CA ASN A 123 -20.50 11.85 3.30
C ASN A 123 -21.07 11.95 1.88
N PHE A 124 -20.88 10.93 1.05
CA PHE A 124 -21.43 10.92 -0.31
C PHE A 124 -22.95 10.82 -0.35
N GLU A 125 -23.58 10.42 0.77
CA GLU A 125 -25.03 10.23 0.90
C GLU A 125 -25.64 9.45 -0.27
N THR A 126 -26.39 10.14 -1.13
CA THR A 126 -27.03 9.58 -2.33
C THR A 126 -26.24 9.83 -3.63
N SER A 127 -25.20 10.68 -3.60
CA SER A 127 -24.43 11.09 -4.78
C SER A 127 -23.05 10.44 -4.81
N ILE A 128 -23.05 9.12 -4.99
CA ILE A 128 -21.81 8.34 -5.02
C ILE A 128 -21.24 8.33 -6.45
N PRO A 129 -20.00 8.80 -6.70
CA PRO A 129 -19.38 8.69 -8.01
C PRO A 129 -19.25 7.22 -8.43
N VAL A 130 -19.58 6.89 -9.68
CA VAL A 130 -19.52 5.51 -10.18
C VAL A 130 -18.11 4.93 -10.05
N GLY A 131 -17.07 5.69 -10.42
CA GLY A 131 -15.69 5.24 -10.29
C GLY A 131 -15.30 4.92 -8.85
N PHE A 132 -15.79 5.72 -7.87
CA PHE A 132 -15.60 5.40 -6.46
C PHE A 132 -16.37 4.14 -6.04
N PHE A 133 -17.58 3.96 -6.54
CA PHE A 133 -18.40 2.79 -6.19
C PHE A 133 -17.86 1.48 -6.77
N THR A 134 -17.23 1.55 -7.95
CA THR A 134 -16.73 0.38 -8.69
C THR A 134 -15.25 0.09 -8.48
N TYR A 135 -14.52 0.87 -7.67
CA TYR A 135 -13.09 0.65 -7.46
C TYR A 135 -12.70 -0.77 -6.98
N PRO A 136 -13.54 -1.52 -6.23
CA PRO A 136 -13.19 -2.89 -5.87
C PRO A 136 -13.06 -3.82 -7.08
N ILE A 137 -13.77 -3.52 -8.17
CA ILE A 137 -13.68 -4.26 -9.42
C ILE A 137 -12.38 -3.91 -10.15
N SER A 138 -12.01 -2.63 -10.18
CA SER A 138 -10.72 -2.22 -10.76
C SER A 138 -9.53 -2.77 -9.95
N GLN A 139 -9.64 -2.84 -8.64
CA GLN A 139 -8.61 -3.48 -7.81
C GLN A 139 -8.48 -4.99 -8.10
N ALA A 140 -9.58 -5.66 -8.40
CA ALA A 140 -9.53 -7.05 -8.86
C ALA A 140 -8.80 -7.18 -10.21
N ALA A 141 -8.98 -6.23 -11.13
CA ALA A 141 -8.24 -6.18 -12.39
C ALA A 141 -6.74 -5.94 -12.15
N ASP A 142 -6.37 -5.02 -11.25
CA ASP A 142 -4.97 -4.80 -10.85
C ASP A 142 -4.31 -6.12 -10.40
N ILE A 143 -4.99 -6.90 -9.56
CA ILE A 143 -4.45 -8.14 -8.99
C ILE A 143 -4.34 -9.24 -10.04
N THR A 144 -5.39 -9.43 -10.82
CA THR A 144 -5.49 -10.57 -11.73
C THR A 144 -4.72 -10.40 -13.04
N ALA A 145 -4.52 -9.15 -13.51
CA ALA A 145 -3.72 -8.86 -14.70
C ALA A 145 -2.29 -9.39 -14.61
N PHE A 146 -1.75 -9.43 -13.39
CA PHE A 146 -0.40 -9.94 -13.12
C PHE A 146 -0.40 -11.38 -12.63
N LYS A 147 -1.56 -12.05 -12.58
CA LYS A 147 -1.71 -13.39 -11.99
C LYS A 147 -1.10 -13.47 -10.58
N ALA A 148 -1.29 -12.40 -9.79
CA ALA A 148 -0.73 -12.31 -8.45
C ALA A 148 -1.24 -13.46 -7.57
N THR A 149 -0.31 -14.23 -7.01
CA THR A 149 -0.62 -15.31 -6.07
C THR A 149 -0.71 -14.81 -4.65
N THR A 150 -0.06 -13.68 -4.35
CA THR A 150 0.06 -13.15 -2.99
C THR A 150 -0.09 -11.63 -2.99
N VAL A 151 -0.96 -11.12 -2.13
CA VAL A 151 -1.21 -9.68 -1.97
C VAL A 151 -0.95 -9.29 -0.51
N PRO A 152 0.18 -8.63 -0.21
CA PRO A 152 0.45 -8.10 1.13
C PRO A 152 -0.46 -6.91 1.42
N VAL A 153 -1.38 -7.05 2.36
CA VAL A 153 -2.37 -6.02 2.73
C VAL A 153 -2.71 -6.07 4.22
N GLY A 154 -3.28 -4.97 4.74
CA GLY A 154 -3.88 -4.95 6.06
C GLY A 154 -5.24 -5.67 6.10
N GLU A 155 -5.72 -6.00 7.29
CA GLU A 155 -7.01 -6.67 7.52
C GLU A 155 -8.21 -5.95 6.88
N ASP A 156 -8.15 -4.62 6.81
CA ASP A 156 -9.20 -3.79 6.20
C ASP A 156 -9.37 -4.02 4.68
N GLN A 157 -8.39 -4.65 4.03
CA GLN A 157 -8.42 -5.00 2.61
C GLN A 157 -8.91 -6.44 2.35
N GLU A 158 -9.12 -7.24 3.37
CA GLU A 158 -9.62 -8.60 3.23
C GLU A 158 -10.93 -8.70 2.39
N PRO A 159 -11.94 -7.83 2.61
CA PRO A 159 -13.16 -7.85 1.78
C PRO A 159 -12.92 -7.58 0.29
N MET A 160 -11.84 -6.85 -0.05
CA MET A 160 -11.46 -6.58 -1.45
C MET A 160 -10.85 -7.81 -2.10
N ILE A 161 -9.98 -8.50 -1.38
CA ILE A 161 -9.35 -9.73 -1.89
C ILE A 161 -10.40 -10.85 -2.03
N GLU A 162 -11.34 -10.96 -1.09
CA GLU A 162 -12.42 -11.94 -1.22
C GLU A 162 -13.31 -11.62 -2.45
N GLN A 163 -13.61 -10.36 -2.70
CA GLN A 163 -14.32 -9.98 -3.93
C GLN A 163 -13.52 -10.30 -5.20
N THR A 164 -12.20 -10.14 -5.17
CA THR A 164 -11.32 -10.56 -6.27
C THR A 164 -11.42 -12.06 -6.51
N ARG A 165 -11.36 -12.87 -5.44
CA ARG A 165 -11.53 -14.33 -5.52
C ARG A 165 -12.88 -14.74 -6.09
N GLU A 166 -13.97 -14.05 -5.69
CA GLU A 166 -15.30 -14.28 -6.25
C GLU A 166 -15.32 -14.05 -7.78
N ILE A 167 -14.68 -12.98 -8.27
CA ILE A 167 -14.55 -12.67 -9.70
C ILE A 167 -13.75 -13.76 -10.40
N VAL A 168 -12.59 -14.14 -9.86
CA VAL A 168 -11.73 -15.20 -10.42
C VAL A 168 -12.49 -16.52 -10.54
N ARG A 169 -13.15 -16.96 -9.45
CA ARG A 169 -13.95 -18.20 -9.45
C ARG A 169 -15.06 -18.16 -10.50
N ARG A 170 -15.71 -17.01 -10.66
CA ARG A 170 -16.79 -16.85 -11.63
C ARG A 170 -16.27 -16.89 -13.06
N ILE A 171 -15.15 -16.23 -13.38
CA ILE A 171 -14.49 -16.31 -14.70
C ILE A 171 -14.07 -17.74 -14.99
N ASN A 172 -13.38 -18.39 -14.07
CA ASN A 172 -12.88 -19.74 -14.27
C ASN A 172 -14.02 -20.76 -14.41
N HIS A 173 -15.14 -20.55 -13.70
CA HIS A 173 -16.33 -21.40 -13.85
C HIS A 173 -16.99 -21.25 -15.24
N ILE A 174 -17.05 -20.05 -15.79
CA ILE A 174 -17.73 -19.78 -17.07
C ILE A 174 -16.83 -20.12 -18.26
N TYR A 175 -15.55 -19.76 -18.18
CA TYR A 175 -14.63 -19.73 -19.32
C TYR A 175 -13.47 -20.74 -19.21
N GLY A 176 -13.38 -21.51 -18.11
CA GLY A 176 -12.26 -22.40 -17.82
C GLY A 176 -11.14 -21.70 -17.03
N ASP A 177 -10.15 -22.49 -16.60
CA ASP A 177 -9.04 -22.02 -15.75
C ASP A 177 -8.19 -20.95 -16.45
N THR A 178 -8.54 -19.69 -16.26
CA THR A 178 -7.93 -18.53 -16.92
C THR A 178 -7.16 -17.64 -15.94
N LEU A 179 -7.73 -17.40 -14.76
CA LEU A 179 -7.18 -16.51 -13.74
C LEU A 179 -6.71 -17.25 -12.48
N VAL A 180 -5.87 -16.62 -11.69
CA VAL A 180 -5.32 -17.16 -10.45
C VAL A 180 -5.99 -16.50 -9.25
N GLU A 181 -6.44 -17.29 -8.27
CA GLU A 181 -6.95 -16.75 -7.01
C GLU A 181 -5.77 -16.24 -6.14
N PRO A 182 -5.83 -14.99 -5.67
CA PRO A 182 -4.80 -14.43 -4.80
C PRO A 182 -4.99 -14.89 -3.35
N GLU A 183 -3.89 -15.02 -2.63
CA GLU A 183 -3.85 -15.19 -1.19
C GLU A 183 -3.49 -13.87 -0.49
N ILE A 184 -4.09 -13.62 0.67
CA ILE A 184 -3.75 -12.50 1.52
C ILE A 184 -2.49 -12.84 2.30
N LEU A 185 -1.57 -11.90 2.37
CA LEU A 185 -0.45 -11.95 3.29
C LEU A 185 -0.61 -10.82 4.31
N LEU A 186 -1.05 -11.18 5.51
CA LEU A 186 -1.18 -10.23 6.61
C LEU A 186 0.19 -9.92 7.23
N PRO A 187 0.37 -8.74 7.85
CA PRO A 187 1.58 -8.41 8.61
C PRO A 187 1.74 -9.33 9.83
N ASP A 188 2.98 -9.71 10.10
CA ASP A 188 3.30 -10.63 11.21
C ASP A 188 3.12 -10.01 12.61
N ASN A 189 3.02 -8.68 12.73
CA ASN A 189 2.94 -7.97 13.99
C ASN A 189 1.77 -6.98 14.03
N ALA A 190 0.75 -7.29 14.83
CA ALA A 190 -0.43 -6.45 15.03
C ALA A 190 -0.12 -5.05 15.62
N ALA A 191 0.95 -4.92 16.42
CA ALA A 191 1.35 -3.64 17.03
C ALA A 191 1.86 -2.62 15.97
N CYS A 192 2.37 -3.10 14.83
CA CYS A 192 2.83 -2.26 13.72
C CYS A 192 1.70 -1.81 12.79
N LEU A 193 0.52 -2.38 12.91
CA LEU A 193 -0.58 -2.21 11.93
C LEU A 193 -1.22 -0.83 11.93
N ARG A 194 -1.22 -0.12 13.07
CA ARG A 194 -1.93 1.17 13.19
C ARG A 194 -1.20 2.14 14.12
N LEU A 195 -0.13 2.75 13.63
CA LEU A 195 0.44 3.87 14.38
C LEU A 195 -0.56 5.04 14.44
N PRO A 196 -0.83 5.57 15.66
CA PRO A 196 -1.62 6.77 15.81
C PRO A 196 -0.87 7.97 15.22
N GLY A 197 -1.59 9.02 14.84
CA GLY A 197 -0.98 10.30 14.52
C GLY A 197 -0.25 10.89 15.72
N THR A 198 0.62 11.86 15.48
CA THR A 198 1.39 12.54 16.55
C THR A 198 0.49 13.22 17.58
N ASP A 199 -0.78 13.50 17.23
CA ASP A 199 -1.81 14.07 18.09
C ASP A 199 -2.50 13.05 19.04
N GLY A 200 -2.25 11.75 18.86
CA GLY A 200 -2.82 10.67 19.66
C GLY A 200 -4.33 10.45 19.52
N LYS A 201 -5.00 11.18 18.62
CA LYS A 201 -6.46 11.16 18.51
C LYS A 201 -6.98 10.21 17.45
N ALA A 202 -6.28 10.08 16.35
CA ALA A 202 -6.70 9.31 15.20
C ALA A 202 -5.54 8.60 14.56
N LYS A 203 -5.83 7.68 13.62
CA LYS A 203 -4.82 7.10 12.74
C LYS A 203 -4.05 8.23 12.05
N MET A 204 -2.76 8.00 11.81
CA MET A 204 -1.92 8.89 11.04
C MET A 204 -2.56 9.19 9.68
N SER A 205 -2.76 10.47 9.39
CA SER A 205 -3.42 10.93 8.17
C SER A 205 -2.81 12.22 7.64
N LYS A 206 -2.56 12.25 6.33
CA LYS A 206 -2.02 13.42 5.63
C LYS A 206 -2.93 14.64 5.77
N SER A 207 -4.24 14.44 5.72
CA SER A 207 -5.23 15.52 5.83
C SER A 207 -5.32 16.15 7.23
N LEU A 208 -4.94 15.40 8.26
CA LEU A 208 -4.91 15.89 9.64
C LEU A 208 -3.58 16.55 10.02
N GLY A 209 -2.56 16.46 9.17
CA GLY A 209 -1.24 17.03 9.45
C GLY A 209 -0.50 16.38 10.63
N ASN A 210 -0.93 15.20 11.08
CA ASN A 210 -0.42 14.47 12.23
C ASN A 210 0.59 13.36 11.85
N CYS A 211 1.27 13.52 10.69
CA CYS A 211 2.19 12.54 10.14
C CYS A 211 3.66 12.91 10.38
N ILE A 212 4.50 11.89 10.59
CA ILE A 212 5.94 11.96 10.35
C ILE A 212 6.19 11.36 8.97
N TYR A 213 6.67 12.16 8.01
CA TYR A 213 6.96 11.71 6.65
C TYR A 213 8.35 11.08 6.56
N LEU A 214 8.54 10.15 5.62
CA LEU A 214 9.85 9.55 5.35
C LEU A 214 10.87 10.60 4.87
N SER A 215 10.38 11.62 4.20
CA SER A 215 11.16 12.76 3.68
C SER A 215 11.32 13.93 4.66
N ASP A 216 10.78 13.86 5.89
CA ASP A 216 10.96 14.92 6.87
C ASP A 216 12.44 15.07 7.24
N THR A 217 12.88 16.32 7.39
CA THR A 217 14.22 16.63 7.88
C THR A 217 14.42 16.15 9.32
N ALA A 218 15.68 16.06 9.76
CA ALA A 218 15.99 15.69 11.14
C ALA A 218 15.31 16.60 12.17
N ASP A 219 15.30 17.91 11.90
CA ASP A 219 14.70 18.92 12.78
C ASP A 219 13.17 18.81 12.81
N GLU A 220 12.53 18.52 11.65
CA GLU A 220 11.08 18.30 11.57
C GLU A 220 10.67 17.06 12.35
N VAL A 221 11.39 15.95 12.21
CA VAL A 221 11.16 14.73 12.99
C VAL A 221 11.28 14.99 14.48
N GLU A 222 12.37 15.65 14.92
CA GLU A 222 12.59 15.98 16.32
C GLU A 222 11.47 16.88 16.88
N LYS A 223 11.08 17.91 16.13
CA LYS A 223 9.99 18.82 16.50
C LYS A 223 8.65 18.07 16.64
N LYS A 224 8.34 17.20 15.66
CA LYS A 224 7.11 16.38 15.68
C LYS A 224 7.09 15.41 16.86
N VAL A 225 8.20 14.73 17.15
CA VAL A 225 8.30 13.83 18.31
C VAL A 225 8.17 14.61 19.63
N LYS A 226 8.82 15.77 19.78
CA LYS A 226 8.67 16.61 20.97
C LYS A 226 7.23 17.07 21.20
N SER A 227 6.46 17.30 20.14
CA SER A 227 5.06 17.72 20.21
C SER A 227 4.06 16.57 20.30
N MET A 228 4.52 15.30 20.28
CA MET A 228 3.62 14.14 20.40
C MET A 228 2.77 14.20 21.66
N TYR A 229 1.52 13.72 21.50
CA TYR A 229 0.60 13.54 22.61
C TYR A 229 1.13 12.49 23.60
N THR A 230 1.02 12.80 24.86
CA THR A 230 1.32 11.93 26.00
C THR A 230 0.13 11.87 26.95
N ASP A 231 0.34 11.51 28.21
CA ASP A 231 -0.71 11.53 29.21
C ASP A 231 -1.01 12.97 29.69
N PRO A 232 -2.21 13.52 29.44
CA PRO A 232 -2.56 14.88 29.88
C PRO A 232 -2.67 15.02 31.40
N THR A 233 -2.71 13.92 32.15
CA THR A 233 -2.74 13.94 33.63
C THR A 233 -1.35 13.90 34.25
N HIS A 234 -0.30 13.59 33.45
CA HIS A 234 1.11 13.59 33.88
C HIS A 234 1.70 15.01 33.84
N LEU A 235 1.33 15.85 34.83
CA LEU A 235 1.71 17.27 34.86
C LEU A 235 3.09 17.51 35.48
N LYS A 236 3.48 16.70 36.47
CA LYS A 236 4.78 16.75 37.14
C LYS A 236 5.54 15.45 36.91
N VAL A 237 6.87 15.54 36.91
CA VAL A 237 7.71 14.34 36.78
C VAL A 237 7.43 13.29 37.86
N SER A 238 7.00 13.71 39.05
CA SER A 238 6.64 12.82 40.16
C SER A 238 5.30 12.09 39.95
N ASP A 239 4.46 12.57 39.06
CA ASP A 239 3.12 11.98 38.87
C ASP A 239 3.23 10.62 38.16
N PRO A 240 2.40 9.65 38.52
CA PRO A 240 2.25 8.41 37.74
C PRO A 240 1.73 8.69 36.33
N GLY A 241 2.40 8.15 35.32
CA GLY A 241 2.00 8.31 33.93
C GLY A 241 1.20 7.11 33.42
N LYS A 242 0.35 7.32 32.40
CA LYS A 242 -0.44 6.27 31.73
C LYS A 242 0.20 5.91 30.39
N LEU A 243 0.24 4.61 30.11
CA LEU A 243 0.73 4.09 28.83
C LEU A 243 -0.40 4.00 27.80
N GLU A 244 -1.62 3.74 28.26
CA GLU A 244 -2.78 3.66 27.40
C GLU A 244 -3.07 4.99 26.71
N GLY A 245 -3.14 4.97 25.37
CA GLY A 245 -3.30 6.17 24.55
C GLY A 245 -2.08 7.08 24.46
N ASN A 246 -0.95 6.71 25.09
CA ASN A 246 0.29 7.46 25.01
C ASN A 246 1.03 7.16 23.71
N THR A 247 0.99 8.11 22.79
CA THR A 247 1.55 7.97 21.44
C THR A 247 3.05 7.66 21.47
N VAL A 248 3.80 8.24 22.40
CA VAL A 248 5.25 8.05 22.48
C VAL A 248 5.60 6.59 22.79
N PHE A 249 4.88 5.95 23.73
CA PHE A 249 5.12 4.54 24.04
C PHE A 249 4.63 3.61 22.93
N THR A 250 3.55 3.95 22.24
CA THR A 250 3.11 3.19 21.03
C THR A 250 4.19 3.17 19.95
N TYR A 251 4.88 4.30 19.74
CA TYR A 251 6.00 4.36 18.79
C TYR A 251 7.24 3.64 19.32
N LEU A 252 7.52 3.69 20.61
CA LEU A 252 8.59 2.89 21.20
C LEU A 252 8.32 1.38 21.04
N ASP A 253 7.09 0.92 21.20
CA ASP A 253 6.72 -0.47 20.95
C ASP A 253 6.97 -0.91 19.50
N ALA A 254 6.81 0.02 18.54
CA ALA A 254 7.02 -0.27 17.14
C ALA A 254 8.49 -0.22 16.67
N PHE A 255 9.30 0.67 17.28
CA PHE A 255 10.64 0.99 16.76
C PHE A 255 11.78 0.67 17.72
N CYS A 256 11.51 0.55 19.04
CA CYS A 256 12.56 0.36 20.01
C CYS A 256 13.13 -1.07 19.96
N LYS A 257 14.45 -1.16 19.94
CA LYS A 257 15.21 -2.41 19.99
C LYS A 257 16.09 -2.41 21.25
N PRO A 258 16.50 -3.59 21.74
CA PRO A 258 17.35 -3.68 22.96
C PRO A 258 18.63 -2.84 22.88
N GLU A 259 19.27 -2.79 21.71
CA GLU A 259 20.52 -2.04 21.51
C GLU A 259 20.37 -0.52 21.65
N HIS A 260 19.16 0.02 21.49
CA HIS A 260 18.92 1.47 21.64
C HIS A 260 19.12 1.94 23.09
N PHE A 261 18.86 1.07 24.08
CA PHE A 261 19.08 1.43 25.48
C PHE A 261 20.55 1.71 25.76
N GLY A 262 21.46 0.83 25.35
CA GLY A 262 22.90 1.03 25.54
C GLY A 262 23.45 2.27 24.85
N ARG A 263 22.82 2.71 23.75
CA ARG A 263 23.28 3.89 22.99
C ARG A 263 22.68 5.21 23.47
N TYR A 264 21.39 5.21 23.80
CA TYR A 264 20.65 6.47 23.97
C TYR A 264 20.03 6.64 25.35
N LEU A 265 19.86 5.55 26.11
CA LEU A 265 19.23 5.58 27.43
C LEU A 265 19.77 4.48 28.36
N PRO A 266 21.10 4.50 28.70
CA PRO A 266 21.78 3.43 29.43
C PRO A 266 21.28 3.21 30.86
N ASP A 267 20.51 4.16 31.42
CA ASP A 267 19.90 4.03 32.73
C ASP A 267 18.84 2.91 32.82
N TYR A 268 18.40 2.38 31.68
CA TYR A 268 17.35 1.35 31.61
C TYR A 268 17.84 0.14 30.82
N PRO A 269 17.55 -1.07 31.31
CA PRO A 269 17.93 -2.30 30.61
C PRO A 269 17.04 -2.62 29.41
N ASN A 270 15.77 -2.19 29.42
CA ASN A 270 14.77 -2.51 28.39
C ASN A 270 13.55 -1.57 28.46
N LEU A 271 12.62 -1.75 27.50
CA LEU A 271 11.40 -0.95 27.38
C LEU A 271 10.41 -1.18 28.52
N ASP A 272 10.35 -2.38 29.07
CA ASP A 272 9.43 -2.72 30.15
C ASP A 272 9.82 -1.98 31.45
N GLU A 273 11.10 -1.88 31.77
CA GLU A 273 11.60 -1.10 32.90
C GLU A 273 11.38 0.41 32.70
N LEU A 274 11.52 0.91 31.48
CA LEU A 274 11.20 2.30 31.15
C LEU A 274 9.70 2.57 31.37
N LYS A 275 8.83 1.68 30.87
CA LYS A 275 7.37 1.74 31.08
C LYS A 275 6.99 1.66 32.56
N ALA A 276 7.59 0.72 33.30
CA ALA A 276 7.37 0.57 34.74
C ALA A 276 7.77 1.82 35.53
N HIS A 277 8.87 2.47 35.15
CA HIS A 277 9.28 3.72 35.79
C HIS A 277 8.31 4.85 35.46
N TYR A 278 7.85 4.98 34.22
CA TYR A 278 6.87 6.00 33.82
C TYR A 278 5.55 5.85 34.57
N THR A 279 5.07 4.63 34.75
CA THR A 279 3.77 4.34 35.40
C THR A 279 3.81 4.54 36.92
N ARG A 280 4.96 4.38 37.60
CA ARG A 280 5.08 4.67 39.02
C ARG A 280 5.39 6.13 39.37
N GLY A 281 5.71 6.95 38.34
CA GLY A 281 6.17 8.32 38.53
C GLY A 281 7.68 8.47 38.73
N GLY A 282 8.20 9.66 38.49
CA GLY A 282 9.64 9.96 38.53
C GLY A 282 10.32 10.06 37.18
N LEU A 283 9.62 9.83 36.07
CA LEU A 283 10.13 9.91 34.71
C LEU A 283 9.32 10.91 33.86
N GLY A 284 9.94 12.03 33.49
CA GLY A 284 9.28 13.06 32.68
C GLY A 284 9.17 12.72 31.19
N ASP A 285 8.07 13.15 30.56
CA ASP A 285 7.77 12.94 29.13
C ASP A 285 8.91 13.33 28.20
N MET A 286 9.58 14.44 28.48
CA MET A 286 10.67 14.94 27.63
C MET A 286 11.87 14.00 27.55
N LYS A 287 12.17 13.23 28.62
CA LYS A 287 13.25 12.21 28.59
C LYS A 287 12.86 11.07 27.64
N VAL A 288 11.61 10.61 27.72
CA VAL A 288 11.07 9.54 26.84
C VAL A 288 10.98 10.01 25.39
N LYS A 289 10.51 11.24 25.15
CA LYS A 289 10.46 11.85 23.81
C LYS A 289 11.84 12.00 23.16
N LYS A 290 12.87 12.42 23.95
CA LYS A 290 14.24 12.48 23.45
C LYS A 290 14.78 11.10 23.05
N PHE A 291 14.47 10.07 23.83
CA PHE A 291 14.82 8.70 23.49
C PHE A 291 14.15 8.24 22.20
N LEU A 292 12.84 8.44 22.07
CA LEU A 292 12.14 8.15 20.82
C LEU A 292 12.70 8.93 19.64
N ALA A 293 13.02 10.23 19.82
CA ALA A 293 13.59 11.03 18.74
C ALA A 293 14.92 10.46 18.24
N ALA A 294 15.80 10.01 19.15
CA ALA A 294 17.05 9.37 18.77
C ALA A 294 16.83 8.09 17.94
N ILE A 295 15.89 7.24 18.35
CA ILE A 295 15.51 6.02 17.63
C ILE A 295 14.94 6.37 16.24
N MET A 296 14.06 7.37 16.17
CA MET A 296 13.47 7.81 14.88
C MET A 296 14.54 8.38 13.95
N GLN A 297 15.56 9.08 14.46
CA GLN A 297 16.68 9.53 13.63
C GLN A 297 17.52 8.36 13.12
N GLU A 298 17.79 7.35 13.94
CA GLU A 298 18.52 6.15 13.51
C GLU A 298 17.77 5.42 12.38
N GLU A 299 16.46 5.27 12.51
CA GLU A 299 15.64 4.57 11.52
C GLU A 299 15.48 5.37 10.21
N LEU A 300 15.27 6.70 10.31
CA LEU A 300 14.94 7.52 9.14
C LEU A 300 16.15 8.11 8.41
N THR A 301 17.31 8.25 9.07
CA THR A 301 18.50 8.84 8.43
C THR A 301 18.94 8.09 7.17
N PRO A 302 19.06 6.75 7.17
CA PRO A 302 19.44 6.02 5.96
C PRO A 302 18.43 6.19 4.82
N ILE A 303 17.14 6.31 5.14
CA ILE A 303 16.07 6.52 4.16
C ILE A 303 16.22 7.92 3.55
N ARG A 304 16.40 8.95 4.38
CA ARG A 304 16.59 10.33 3.90
C ARG A 304 17.83 10.49 3.04
N GLU A 305 18.93 9.85 3.39
CA GLU A 305 20.19 9.92 2.63
C GLU A 305 20.02 9.26 1.26
N ARG A 306 19.45 8.06 1.18
CA ARG A 306 19.16 7.43 -0.10
C ARG A 306 18.20 8.26 -0.95
N ARG A 307 17.15 8.82 -0.33
CA ARG A 307 16.21 9.68 -1.04
C ARG A 307 16.90 10.88 -1.69
N LYS A 308 17.76 11.59 -0.95
CA LYS A 308 18.56 12.72 -1.46
C LYS A 308 19.44 12.35 -2.65
N GLU A 309 19.99 11.12 -2.68
CA GLU A 309 20.75 10.66 -3.85
C GLU A 309 19.85 10.49 -5.08
N PHE A 310 18.68 9.89 -4.92
CA PHE A 310 17.72 9.72 -6.00
C PHE A 310 17.15 11.06 -6.50
N GLU A 311 16.96 12.04 -5.65
CA GLU A 311 16.48 13.38 -6.00
C GLU A 311 17.44 14.13 -6.94
N LYS A 312 18.71 13.73 -7.02
CA LYS A 312 19.70 14.35 -7.91
C LYS A 312 19.47 14.02 -9.39
N ASP A 313 18.77 12.92 -9.70
CA ASP A 313 18.54 12.48 -11.08
C ASP A 313 17.09 12.02 -11.28
N ILE A 314 16.16 12.97 -11.26
CA ILE A 314 14.74 12.72 -11.51
C ILE A 314 14.47 12.09 -12.90
N PRO A 315 15.15 12.50 -13.99
CA PRO A 315 15.02 11.81 -15.28
C PRO A 315 15.28 10.31 -15.19
N ALA A 316 16.30 9.85 -14.45
CA ALA A 316 16.57 8.43 -14.27
C ALA A 316 15.44 7.69 -13.53
N ILE A 317 14.76 8.35 -12.58
CA ILE A 317 13.59 7.78 -11.92
C ILE A 317 12.43 7.60 -12.90
N TYR A 318 12.18 8.56 -13.78
CA TYR A 318 11.15 8.42 -14.83
C TYR A 318 11.51 7.32 -15.84
N ASP A 319 12.80 7.17 -16.20
CA ASP A 319 13.25 6.09 -17.09
C ASP A 319 13.07 4.71 -16.43
N MET A 320 13.32 4.60 -15.13
CA MET A 320 13.06 3.40 -14.34
C MET A 320 11.56 3.06 -14.34
N LEU A 321 10.70 4.04 -14.06
CA LEU A 321 9.24 3.85 -14.07
C LEU A 321 8.74 3.44 -15.46
N ARG A 322 9.25 4.05 -16.53
CA ARG A 322 8.89 3.69 -17.91
C ARG A 322 9.22 2.24 -18.22
N LYS A 323 10.43 1.78 -17.91
CA LYS A 323 10.85 0.37 -18.08
C LYS A 323 9.96 -0.57 -17.25
N GLY A 324 9.62 -0.17 -16.03
CA GLY A 324 8.68 -0.91 -15.19
C GLY A 324 7.29 -1.01 -15.82
N CYS A 325 6.79 0.08 -16.40
CA CYS A 325 5.51 0.09 -17.13
C CYS A 325 5.55 -0.81 -18.37
N GLU A 326 6.64 -0.81 -19.14
CA GLU A 326 6.81 -1.70 -20.31
C GLU A 326 6.75 -3.18 -19.88
N THR A 327 7.46 -3.55 -18.83
CA THR A 327 7.45 -4.93 -18.27
C THR A 327 6.07 -5.31 -17.73
N ALA A 328 5.47 -4.43 -16.96
CA ALA A 328 4.14 -4.65 -16.39
C ALA A 328 3.08 -4.78 -17.48
N ARG A 329 3.13 -3.92 -18.49
CA ARG A 329 2.19 -3.95 -19.61
C ARG A 329 2.30 -5.24 -20.41
N ALA A 330 3.51 -5.71 -20.70
CA ALA A 330 3.70 -6.98 -21.40
C ALA A 330 3.02 -8.15 -20.64
N THR A 331 3.12 -8.17 -19.31
CA THR A 331 2.46 -9.18 -18.47
C THR A 331 0.93 -9.03 -18.51
N ALA A 332 0.43 -7.82 -18.35
CA ALA A 332 -1.00 -7.54 -18.36
C ALA A 332 -1.65 -7.85 -19.72
N THR A 333 -0.97 -7.51 -20.82
CA THR A 333 -1.39 -7.83 -22.19
C THR A 333 -1.53 -9.34 -22.38
N ALA A 334 -0.54 -10.13 -21.97
CA ALA A 334 -0.59 -11.58 -22.07
C ALA A 334 -1.79 -12.16 -21.29
N THR A 335 -2.07 -11.67 -20.09
CA THR A 335 -3.24 -12.11 -19.32
C THR A 335 -4.55 -11.68 -19.98
N LEU A 336 -4.63 -10.45 -20.50
CA LEU A 336 -5.81 -9.95 -21.19
C LEU A 336 -6.11 -10.78 -22.44
N ASP A 337 -5.10 -11.16 -23.21
CA ASP A 337 -5.24 -11.98 -24.40
C ASP A 337 -5.77 -13.39 -24.07
N GLU A 338 -5.30 -13.97 -22.95
CA GLU A 338 -5.88 -15.22 -22.43
C GLU A 338 -7.38 -15.06 -22.07
N VAL A 339 -7.73 -13.95 -21.41
CA VAL A 339 -9.13 -13.65 -21.05
C VAL A 339 -9.98 -13.44 -22.31
N ARG A 340 -9.53 -12.66 -23.28
CA ARG A 340 -10.21 -12.46 -24.57
C ARG A 340 -10.44 -13.78 -25.31
N LYS A 341 -9.43 -14.64 -25.34
CA LYS A 341 -9.53 -15.97 -25.95
C LYS A 341 -10.55 -16.85 -25.21
N ALA A 342 -10.50 -16.87 -23.88
CA ALA A 342 -11.45 -17.63 -23.07
C ALA A 342 -12.90 -17.14 -23.27
N MET A 343 -13.10 -15.82 -23.39
CA MET A 343 -14.39 -15.18 -23.66
C MET A 343 -14.81 -15.28 -25.13
N LYS A 344 -13.97 -15.81 -26.03
CA LYS A 344 -14.21 -15.93 -27.48
C LYS A 344 -14.44 -14.58 -28.17
N ILE A 345 -13.71 -13.56 -27.77
CA ILE A 345 -13.73 -12.21 -28.37
C ILE A 345 -12.42 -11.85 -29.08
N ASN A 346 -11.57 -12.83 -29.32
CA ASN A 346 -10.31 -12.74 -30.07
C ASN A 346 -10.49 -12.95 -31.58
N TYR A 347 -11.49 -12.29 -32.15
CA TYR A 347 -12.02 -12.53 -33.51
C TYR A 347 -10.97 -12.63 -34.62
N PHE A 348 -9.92 -11.78 -34.58
CA PHE A 348 -8.91 -11.74 -35.65
C PHE A 348 -7.83 -12.82 -35.50
N ASP A 349 -7.69 -13.39 -34.32
CA ASP A 349 -6.72 -14.44 -34.02
C ASP A 349 -7.35 -15.84 -34.05
N ASP A 350 -8.67 -15.91 -34.19
CA ASP A 350 -9.43 -17.17 -34.30
C ASP A 350 -9.60 -17.60 -35.78
N VAL A 351 -8.53 -18.25 -36.28
CA VAL A 351 -8.52 -18.73 -37.69
C VAL A 351 -9.59 -19.76 -37.97
N GLU A 352 -10.00 -20.57 -36.97
CA GLU A 352 -11.03 -21.58 -37.11
C GLU A 352 -12.39 -20.91 -37.27
N LEU A 353 -12.71 -19.92 -36.44
CA LEU A 353 -13.94 -19.12 -36.57
C LEU A 353 -14.04 -18.47 -37.95
N ILE A 354 -12.96 -17.84 -38.41
CA ILE A 354 -12.92 -17.18 -39.73
C ILE A 354 -13.18 -18.19 -40.84
N ALA A 355 -12.54 -19.36 -40.80
CA ALA A 355 -12.72 -20.41 -41.81
C ALA A 355 -14.14 -21.00 -41.80
N GLU A 356 -14.71 -21.23 -40.61
CA GLU A 356 -16.09 -21.69 -40.47
C GLU A 356 -17.10 -20.69 -41.01
N GLN A 357 -16.92 -19.41 -40.70
CA GLN A 357 -17.81 -18.36 -41.19
C GLN A 357 -17.67 -18.15 -42.71
N ALA A 358 -16.46 -18.16 -43.24
CA ALA A 358 -16.22 -18.09 -44.67
C ALA A 358 -16.92 -19.25 -45.40
N LYS A 359 -16.86 -20.46 -44.86
CA LYS A 359 -17.55 -21.62 -45.40
C LYS A 359 -19.06 -21.51 -45.29
N ARG A 360 -19.58 -20.97 -44.18
CA ARG A 360 -21.02 -20.79 -43.94
C ARG A 360 -21.66 -19.77 -44.87
N PHE A 361 -20.98 -18.62 -45.07
CA PHE A 361 -21.50 -17.51 -45.88
C PHE A 361 -21.04 -17.54 -47.36
N GLY A 362 -20.07 -18.37 -47.72
CA GLY A 362 -19.63 -18.57 -49.10
C GLY A 362 -20.35 -19.72 -49.85
N GLN A 363 -21.40 -20.31 -49.26
CA GLN A 363 -22.24 -21.36 -49.87
C GLN A 363 -23.52 -20.72 -50.44
N GLU A 364 -23.38 -19.70 -51.33
CA GLU A 364 -24.43 -19.30 -52.25
C GLU A 364 -24.19 -19.86 -53.65
#